data_a6eeb8c2ba6c38728b7843aef5c0ea28
#
_entry.id   a6eeb8c2ba6c38728b7843aef5c0ea28
#
_cell.length_a   1.000
_cell.length_b   1.000
_cell.length_c   1.000
_cell.angle_alpha   90.00
_cell.angle_beta   90.00
_cell.angle_gamma   90.00
#
_symmetry.space_group_name_H-M   'P 1'
#
loop_
_entity.id
_entity.type
_entity.pdbx_description
1 polymer ?
#
loop_
_entity_poly.entity_id
_entity_poly.type
_entity_poly.pdbx_seq_one_letter_code
_entity_poly.pdbx_strand_id
1 'polypeptide(L)'
;MSAPSFSVWVTGPDQGAAETIAEQLARRLAGRHLAVEILDSRTPGIDALAGEGLARRACFVAALLARHHVAAIVALPLATRAERERLRAELERMIEVYVRPAQEGGATGYERPERPEVEVVVPEPSPGAGVEQAVRTLEVLDLLPRGEDLAYSEEEEREVIRRLKAFGYL
;
A
#
# COMPACT_ATOMS: atom_id res chain seq x y z
N MET A 1 6.39 -22.88 -4.92
CA MET A 1 5.70 -21.78 -5.63
C MET A 1 6.43 -20.50 -5.31
N SER A 2 6.82 -19.73 -6.35
CA SER A 2 7.47 -18.44 -6.14
C SER A 2 6.46 -17.49 -5.49
N ALA A 3 6.87 -16.78 -4.44
CA ALA A 3 6.01 -15.75 -3.85
C ALA A 3 5.69 -14.69 -4.91
N PRO A 4 4.43 -14.24 -5.03
CA PRO A 4 4.07 -13.24 -6.01
C PRO A 4 4.79 -11.94 -5.73
N SER A 5 5.33 -11.34 -6.76
CA SER A 5 5.98 -10.03 -6.67
C SER A 5 4.92 -8.93 -6.69
N PHE A 6 4.92 -8.06 -5.70
CA PHE A 6 4.00 -6.92 -5.60
C PHE A 6 4.66 -5.76 -4.84
N SER A 7 4.09 -4.59 -4.98
CA SER A 7 4.43 -3.44 -4.14
C SER A 7 3.18 -2.82 -3.54
N VAL A 8 3.29 -2.37 -2.28
CA VAL A 8 2.23 -1.65 -1.58
C VAL A 8 2.66 -0.20 -1.42
N TRP A 9 1.85 0.73 -1.92
CA TRP A 9 2.10 2.16 -1.85
C TRP A 9 1.13 2.79 -0.87
N VAL A 10 1.68 3.20 0.27
CA VAL A 10 0.92 3.85 1.34
C VAL A 10 0.99 5.34 1.13
N THR A 11 -0.13 5.98 0.80
CA THR A 11 -0.21 7.38 0.42
C THR A 11 -1.24 8.13 1.27
N GLY A 12 -1.08 9.42 1.41
CA GLY A 12 -2.03 10.23 2.17
C GLY A 12 -1.56 11.66 2.35
N PRO A 13 -2.43 12.56 2.81
CA PRO A 13 -2.07 13.95 3.09
C PRO A 13 -1.15 14.12 4.30
N ASP A 14 -1.13 13.14 5.22
CA ASP A 14 -0.23 13.08 6.38
C ASP A 14 0.82 11.99 6.15
N GLN A 15 2.04 12.42 5.86
CA GLN A 15 3.18 11.53 5.60
C GLN A 15 3.54 10.69 6.83
N GLY A 16 3.46 11.26 8.03
CA GLY A 16 3.76 10.53 9.27
C GLY A 16 2.77 9.41 9.54
N ALA A 17 1.48 9.65 9.27
CA ALA A 17 0.45 8.63 9.35
C ALA A 17 0.66 7.53 8.31
N ALA A 18 1.01 7.88 7.07
CA ALA A 18 1.31 6.91 6.02
C ALA A 18 2.52 6.03 6.38
N GLU A 19 3.61 6.62 6.88
CA GLU A 19 4.80 5.89 7.34
C GLU A 19 4.47 4.94 8.51
N THR A 20 3.62 5.37 9.44
CA THR A 20 3.17 4.54 10.56
C THR A 20 2.41 3.30 10.09
N ILE A 21 1.48 3.47 9.16
CA ILE A 21 0.72 2.35 8.56
C ILE A 21 1.65 1.43 7.77
N ALA A 22 2.59 1.98 7.01
CA ALA A 22 3.58 1.20 6.26
C ALA A 22 4.44 0.33 7.18
N GLU A 23 4.94 0.87 8.29
CA GLU A 23 5.72 0.12 9.28
C GLU A 23 4.91 -1.01 9.93
N GLN A 24 3.67 -0.76 10.27
CA GLN A 24 2.78 -1.77 10.85
C GLN A 24 2.50 -2.90 9.83
N LEU A 25 2.23 -2.53 8.58
CA LEU A 25 2.02 -3.49 7.51
C LEU A 25 3.28 -4.34 7.25
N ALA A 26 4.45 -3.72 7.20
CA ALA A 26 5.72 -4.42 7.03
C ALA A 26 5.95 -5.47 8.13
N ARG A 27 5.74 -5.09 9.39
CA ARG A 27 5.85 -6.02 10.52
C ARG A 27 4.86 -7.18 10.40
N ARG A 28 3.64 -6.89 9.97
CA ARG A 28 2.59 -7.91 9.80
C ARG A 28 2.94 -8.90 8.69
N LEU A 29 3.48 -8.43 7.56
CA LEU A 29 3.90 -9.27 6.44
C LEU A 29 5.17 -10.07 6.78
N ALA A 30 6.16 -9.46 7.44
CA ALA A 30 7.37 -10.15 7.91
C ALA A 30 7.03 -11.30 8.88
N GLY A 31 6.02 -11.12 9.74
CA GLY A 31 5.50 -12.17 10.62
C GLY A 31 4.88 -13.36 9.87
N ARG A 32 4.63 -13.23 8.57
CA ARG A 32 4.19 -14.31 7.67
C ARG A 32 5.34 -14.88 6.83
N HIS A 33 6.58 -14.68 7.25
CA HIS A 33 7.78 -15.16 6.57
C HIS A 33 7.99 -14.59 5.15
N LEU A 34 7.41 -13.41 4.86
CA LEU A 34 7.69 -12.69 3.62
C LEU A 34 8.94 -11.82 3.77
N ALA A 35 9.75 -11.80 2.73
CA ALA A 35 10.80 -10.80 2.61
C ALA A 35 10.15 -9.44 2.27
N VAL A 36 10.38 -8.45 3.11
CA VAL A 36 9.75 -7.11 3.01
C VAL A 36 10.81 -6.04 3.15
N GLU A 37 10.73 -5.01 2.32
CA GLU A 37 11.55 -3.81 2.43
C GLU A 37 10.67 -2.56 2.45
N ILE A 38 11.00 -1.60 3.31
CA ILE A 38 10.30 -0.31 3.39
C ILE A 38 11.11 0.74 2.64
N LEU A 39 10.44 1.48 1.78
CA LEU A 39 10.98 2.66 1.10
C LEU A 39 10.24 3.90 1.62
N ASP A 40 10.86 4.64 2.49
CA ASP A 40 10.30 5.85 3.12
C ASP A 40 11.30 7.01 3.10
N SER A 41 10.97 8.11 3.77
CA SER A 41 11.81 9.31 3.86
C SER A 41 13.18 9.06 4.52
N ARG A 42 13.36 7.95 5.22
CA ARG A 42 14.61 7.57 5.91
C ARG A 42 15.48 6.63 5.08
N THR A 43 14.99 6.17 3.94
CA THR A 43 15.72 5.26 3.07
C THR A 43 16.89 5.97 2.40
N PRO A 44 18.16 5.51 2.60
CA PRO A 44 19.34 6.17 2.03
C PRO A 44 19.25 6.31 0.50
N GLY A 45 19.53 7.53 0.01
CA GLY A 45 19.49 7.86 -1.41
C GLY A 45 18.09 8.17 -1.96
N ILE A 46 17.04 8.02 -1.14
CA ILE A 46 15.69 8.50 -1.43
C ILE A 46 15.47 9.88 -0.79
N ASP A 47 15.98 10.09 0.40
CA ASP A 47 15.91 11.31 1.21
C ASP A 47 16.39 12.60 0.48
N ALA A 48 17.35 12.47 -0.44
CA ALA A 48 17.92 13.60 -1.17
C ALA A 48 17.10 14.05 -2.39
N LEU A 49 15.95 13.45 -2.65
CA LEU A 49 15.13 13.70 -3.84
C LEU A 49 13.74 14.23 -3.50
N ALA A 50 13.21 15.01 -4.41
CA ALA A 50 11.84 15.51 -4.34
C ALA A 50 11.17 15.42 -5.73
N GLY A 51 9.84 15.37 -5.75
CA GLY A 51 9.05 15.36 -6.97
C GLY A 51 9.24 14.12 -7.86
N GLU A 52 9.21 14.31 -9.18
CA GLU A 52 9.26 13.21 -10.16
C GLU A 52 10.51 12.33 -10.03
N GLY A 53 11.64 12.86 -9.58
CA GLY A 53 12.87 12.10 -9.36
C GLY A 53 12.71 11.06 -8.25
N LEU A 54 12.02 11.42 -7.18
CA LEU A 54 11.71 10.56 -6.05
C LEU A 54 10.80 9.39 -6.48
N ALA A 55 9.69 9.71 -7.11
CA ALA A 55 8.72 8.72 -7.57
C ALA A 55 9.35 7.69 -8.53
N ARG A 56 10.11 8.16 -9.52
CA ARG A 56 10.77 7.29 -10.50
C ARG A 56 11.80 6.36 -9.85
N ARG A 57 12.59 6.87 -8.92
CA ARG A 57 13.60 6.06 -8.22
C ARG A 57 12.96 5.01 -7.33
N ALA A 58 11.94 5.40 -6.57
CA ALA A 58 11.19 4.45 -5.74
C ALA A 58 10.53 3.37 -6.60
N CYS A 59 9.97 3.71 -7.75
CA CYS A 59 9.42 2.76 -8.71
C CYS A 59 10.49 1.77 -9.20
N PHE A 60 11.66 2.25 -9.59
CA PHE A 60 12.76 1.41 -10.03
C PHE A 60 13.20 0.43 -8.93
N VAL A 61 13.36 0.91 -7.69
CA VAL A 61 13.73 0.06 -6.55
C VAL A 61 12.64 -0.94 -6.23
N ALA A 62 11.37 -0.53 -6.21
CA ALA A 62 10.24 -1.42 -5.97
C ALA A 62 10.15 -2.52 -7.05
N ALA A 63 10.33 -2.18 -8.32
CA ALA A 63 10.37 -3.15 -9.40
C ALA A 63 11.55 -4.12 -9.29
N LEU A 64 12.71 -3.64 -8.85
CA LEU A 64 13.89 -4.47 -8.61
C LEU A 64 13.64 -5.46 -7.46
N LEU A 65 13.12 -4.99 -6.35
CA LEU A 65 12.76 -5.83 -5.20
C LEU A 65 11.73 -6.90 -5.58
N ALA A 66 10.70 -6.52 -6.33
CA ALA A 66 9.67 -7.44 -6.81
C ALA A 66 10.26 -8.59 -7.65
N ARG A 67 11.24 -8.31 -8.52
CA ARG A 67 11.94 -9.36 -9.29
C ARG A 67 12.71 -10.36 -8.42
N HIS A 68 13.08 -9.96 -7.22
CA HIS A 68 13.76 -10.79 -6.23
C HIS A 68 12.84 -11.35 -5.16
N HIS A 69 11.52 -11.32 -5.40
CA HIS A 69 10.49 -11.82 -4.47
C HIS A 69 10.49 -11.12 -3.10
N VAL A 70 10.90 -9.84 -3.07
CA VAL A 70 10.82 -8.98 -1.91
C VAL A 70 9.64 -8.04 -2.11
N ALA A 71 8.72 -8.02 -1.17
CA ALA A 71 7.60 -7.08 -1.19
C ALA A 71 8.11 -5.67 -0.81
N ALA A 72 7.93 -4.70 -1.69
CA ALA A 72 8.24 -3.32 -1.40
C ALA A 72 7.02 -2.62 -0.77
N ILE A 73 7.21 -2.02 0.41
CA ILE A 73 6.22 -1.13 1.02
C ILE A 73 6.74 0.29 0.91
N VAL A 74 6.08 1.11 0.11
CA VAL A 74 6.53 2.47 -0.21
C VAL A 74 5.65 3.48 0.50
N ALA A 75 6.25 4.33 1.33
CA ALA A 75 5.57 5.43 2.03
C ALA A 75 6.33 6.74 1.73
N LEU A 76 6.05 7.31 0.58
CA LEU A 76 6.69 8.53 0.08
C LEU A 76 5.63 9.59 -0.26
N PRO A 77 5.98 10.89 -0.20
CA PRO A 77 5.06 11.99 -0.42
C PRO A 77 4.69 12.15 -1.91
N LEU A 78 3.85 11.26 -2.41
CA LEU A 78 3.30 11.29 -3.77
C LEU A 78 1.98 12.06 -3.77
N ALA A 79 2.07 13.37 -3.95
CA ALA A 79 0.94 14.26 -3.76
C ALA A 79 -0.07 14.20 -4.91
N THR A 80 0.37 14.01 -6.15
CA THR A 80 -0.49 14.11 -7.31
C THR A 80 -1.01 12.76 -7.78
N ARG A 81 -2.22 12.76 -8.30
CA ARG A 81 -2.85 11.59 -8.90
C ARG A 81 -2.07 11.13 -10.14
N ALA A 82 -1.63 12.07 -10.95
CA ALA A 82 -0.88 11.77 -12.16
C ALA A 82 0.44 11.02 -11.90
N GLU A 83 1.15 11.35 -10.80
CA GLU A 83 2.34 10.59 -10.39
C GLU A 83 1.98 9.14 -10.05
N ARG A 84 0.96 8.92 -9.22
CA ARG A 84 0.53 7.58 -8.81
C ARG A 84 0.05 6.73 -9.98
N GLU A 85 -0.70 7.30 -10.92
CA GLU A 85 -1.14 6.60 -12.13
C GLU A 85 0.02 6.20 -13.05
N ARG A 86 1.06 7.04 -13.18
CA ARG A 86 2.28 6.66 -13.91
C ARG A 86 2.96 5.46 -13.25
N LEU A 87 3.12 5.48 -11.92
CA LEU A 87 3.74 4.37 -11.19
C LEU A 87 2.93 3.08 -11.35
N ARG A 88 1.61 3.19 -11.33
CA ARG A 88 0.71 2.05 -11.55
C ARG A 88 0.88 1.45 -12.95
N ALA A 89 1.16 2.27 -13.96
CA ALA A 89 1.42 1.80 -15.32
C ALA A 89 2.80 1.13 -15.49
N GLU A 90 3.78 1.48 -14.66
CA GLU A 90 5.14 0.94 -14.71
C GLU A 90 5.32 -0.32 -13.84
N LEU A 91 4.49 -0.49 -12.81
CA LEU A 91 4.57 -1.61 -11.86
C LEU A 91 3.54 -2.67 -12.19
N GLU A 92 3.97 -3.91 -12.28
CA GLU A 92 3.10 -5.03 -12.66
C GLU A 92 1.95 -5.25 -11.65
N ARG A 93 2.24 -5.08 -10.36
CA ARG A 93 1.27 -5.24 -9.26
C ARG A 93 1.51 -4.19 -8.19
N MET A 94 0.88 -3.05 -8.35
CA MET A 94 0.87 -1.95 -7.40
C MET A 94 -0.46 -1.96 -6.63
N ILE A 95 -0.38 -2.01 -5.31
CA ILE A 95 -1.54 -1.90 -4.40
C ILE A 95 -1.45 -0.56 -3.70
N GLU A 96 -2.47 0.28 -3.84
CA GLU A 96 -2.52 1.58 -3.21
C GLU A 96 -3.33 1.52 -1.91
N VAL A 97 -2.69 1.88 -0.81
CA VAL A 97 -3.32 2.07 0.50
C VAL A 97 -3.42 3.56 0.77
N TYR A 98 -4.62 4.08 0.72
CA TYR A 98 -4.89 5.49 0.99
C TYR A 98 -5.18 5.72 2.46
N VAL A 99 -4.31 6.48 3.13
CA VAL A 99 -4.46 6.88 4.52
C VAL A 99 -5.08 8.28 4.55
N ARG A 100 -6.33 8.38 5.00
CA ARG A 100 -7.05 9.64 5.09
C ARG A 100 -7.36 10.05 6.52
N PRO A 101 -7.39 11.35 6.82
CA PRO A 101 -7.86 11.82 8.11
C PRO A 101 -9.37 11.54 8.27
N ALA A 102 -9.79 11.30 9.52
CA ALA A 102 -11.22 11.12 9.86
C ALA A 102 -12.05 12.39 9.57
N GLN A 103 -11.42 13.55 9.70
CA GLN A 103 -12.01 14.83 9.34
C GLN A 103 -11.28 15.40 8.13
N GLU A 104 -12.00 15.63 7.05
CA GLU A 104 -11.45 16.33 5.89
C GLU A 104 -11.25 17.79 6.26
N GLY A 105 -10.01 18.25 6.33
CA GLY A 105 -9.66 19.61 6.70
C GLY A 105 -8.47 20.13 5.90
N GLY A 106 -8.69 21.22 5.19
CA GLY A 106 -7.65 22.05 4.59
C GLY A 106 -7.08 21.56 3.26
N ALA A 107 -6.70 22.51 2.41
CA ALA A 107 -5.97 22.24 1.17
C ALA A 107 -4.55 21.81 1.51
N THR A 108 -4.28 20.52 1.48
CA THR A 108 -2.96 19.94 1.75
C THR A 108 -2.08 19.85 0.51
N GLY A 109 -2.61 20.21 -0.67
CA GLY A 109 -1.93 19.94 -1.96
C GLY A 109 -1.90 18.47 -2.34
N TYR A 110 -2.50 17.59 -1.56
CA TYR A 110 -2.61 16.17 -1.85
C TYR A 110 -3.91 15.87 -2.61
N GLU A 111 -3.79 15.20 -3.75
CA GLU A 111 -4.93 14.75 -4.55
C GLU A 111 -5.38 13.36 -4.12
N ARG A 112 -6.62 13.24 -3.63
CA ARG A 112 -7.20 11.94 -3.25
C ARG A 112 -7.17 10.96 -4.42
N PRO A 113 -6.74 9.69 -4.23
CA PRO A 113 -6.83 8.66 -5.26
C PRO A 113 -8.28 8.35 -5.61
N GLU A 114 -8.54 8.02 -6.88
CA GLU A 114 -9.89 7.67 -7.32
C GLU A 114 -10.28 6.25 -6.95
N ARG A 115 -9.31 5.35 -6.98
CA ARG A 115 -9.54 3.89 -6.83
C ARG A 115 -8.44 3.23 -6.00
N PRO A 116 -8.26 3.61 -4.73
CA PRO A 116 -7.32 2.91 -3.87
C PRO A 116 -7.87 1.52 -3.55
N GLU A 117 -7.04 0.50 -3.55
CA GLU A 117 -7.43 -0.85 -3.17
C GLU A 117 -7.84 -0.92 -1.70
N VAL A 118 -7.19 -0.11 -0.86
CA VAL A 118 -7.49 -0.02 0.56
C VAL A 118 -7.61 1.45 0.99
N GLU A 119 -8.56 1.74 1.87
CA GLU A 119 -8.71 3.06 2.49
C GLU A 119 -8.65 2.91 4.01
N VAL A 120 -7.69 3.60 4.63
CA VAL A 120 -7.48 3.59 6.08
C VAL A 120 -7.82 4.97 6.64
N VAL A 121 -8.70 5.02 7.62
CA VAL A 121 -9.09 6.26 8.30
C VAL A 121 -8.24 6.44 9.54
N VAL A 122 -7.62 7.60 9.72
CA VAL A 122 -6.82 7.90 10.91
C VAL A 122 -7.38 9.12 11.67
N PRO A 123 -7.46 9.06 13.01
CA PRO A 123 -7.12 7.91 13.85
C PRO A 123 -8.04 6.73 13.60
N GLU A 124 -7.48 5.52 13.67
CA GLU A 124 -8.26 4.31 13.46
C GLU A 124 -9.27 4.09 14.60
N PRO A 125 -10.50 3.66 14.29
CA PRO A 125 -11.50 3.30 15.31
C PRO A 125 -11.07 2.09 16.15
N SER A 126 -10.26 1.21 15.55
CA SER A 126 -9.64 0.07 16.23
C SER A 126 -8.18 -0.03 15.79
N PRO A 127 -7.21 -0.11 16.72
CA PRO A 127 -5.81 -0.19 16.37
C PRO A 127 -5.50 -1.36 15.42
N GLY A 128 -4.85 -1.06 14.29
CA GLY A 128 -4.46 -2.06 13.31
C GLY A 128 -5.55 -2.50 12.34
N ALA A 129 -6.77 -1.97 12.42
CA ALA A 129 -7.88 -2.35 11.52
C ALA A 129 -7.54 -2.10 10.04
N GLY A 130 -6.90 -0.99 9.73
CA GLY A 130 -6.47 -0.67 8.36
C GLY A 130 -5.39 -1.61 7.83
N VAL A 131 -4.45 -2.01 8.68
CA VAL A 131 -3.42 -2.99 8.33
C VAL A 131 -4.04 -4.36 8.07
N GLU A 132 -4.98 -4.81 8.90
CA GLU A 132 -5.69 -6.06 8.67
C GLU A 132 -6.51 -6.01 7.37
N GLN A 133 -7.15 -4.89 7.07
CA GLN A 133 -7.85 -4.70 5.79
C GLN A 133 -6.88 -4.79 4.61
N ALA A 134 -5.69 -4.19 4.70
CA ALA A 134 -4.68 -4.28 3.66
C ALA A 134 -4.21 -5.72 3.44
N VAL A 135 -3.94 -6.46 4.53
CA VAL A 135 -3.56 -7.88 4.46
C VAL A 135 -4.65 -8.72 3.81
N ARG A 136 -5.90 -8.54 4.20
CA ARG A 136 -7.06 -9.23 3.57
C ARG A 136 -7.16 -8.95 2.07
N THR A 137 -6.95 -7.70 1.67
CA THR A 137 -6.97 -7.33 0.25
C THR A 137 -5.87 -8.06 -0.52
N LEU A 138 -4.66 -8.15 0.03
CA LEU A 138 -3.55 -8.89 -0.56
C LEU A 138 -3.86 -10.40 -0.68
N GLU A 139 -4.55 -10.98 0.30
CA GLU A 139 -4.98 -12.39 0.27
C GLU A 139 -6.05 -12.65 -0.79
N VAL A 140 -7.03 -11.76 -0.92
CA VAL A 140 -8.09 -11.87 -1.94
C VAL A 140 -7.52 -11.73 -3.36
N LEU A 141 -6.46 -10.94 -3.53
CA LEU A 141 -5.73 -10.78 -4.79
C LEU A 141 -4.73 -11.93 -5.07
N ASP A 142 -4.71 -12.98 -4.24
CA ASP A 142 -3.74 -14.09 -4.31
C ASP A 142 -2.26 -13.64 -4.27
N LEU A 143 -2.01 -12.50 -3.61
CA LEU A 143 -0.66 -11.97 -3.39
C LEU A 143 -0.02 -12.52 -2.11
N LEU A 144 -0.84 -13.03 -1.20
CA LEU A 144 -0.43 -13.68 0.03
C LEU A 144 -1.11 -15.04 0.17
N PRO A 145 -0.43 -16.04 0.75
CA PRO A 145 -1.12 -17.26 1.18
C PRO A 145 -2.16 -16.89 2.24
N ARG A 146 -3.36 -17.45 2.13
CA ARG A 146 -4.41 -17.27 3.13
C ARG A 146 -3.93 -17.84 4.45
N GLY A 147 -4.03 -17.07 5.53
CA GLY A 147 -3.68 -17.54 6.87
C GLY A 147 -4.70 -18.58 7.34
N GLU A 148 -4.22 -19.66 7.93
CA GLU A 148 -5.09 -20.72 8.49
C GLU A 148 -5.97 -20.22 9.66
N ASP A 149 -5.57 -19.12 10.32
CA ASP A 149 -6.23 -18.60 11.53
C ASP A 149 -7.28 -17.51 11.28
N LEU A 150 -7.48 -17.08 10.05
CA LEU A 150 -8.43 -16.02 9.72
C LEU A 150 -9.58 -16.59 8.88
N ALA A 151 -10.51 -17.26 9.55
CA ALA A 151 -11.84 -17.47 8.98
C ALA A 151 -12.51 -16.08 8.87
N TYR A 152 -12.33 -15.43 7.70
CA TYR A 152 -13.14 -14.25 7.37
C TYR A 152 -14.61 -14.63 7.43
N SER A 153 -15.43 -13.74 7.97
CA SER A 153 -16.84 -13.90 7.74
C SER A 153 -17.09 -13.80 6.24
N GLU A 154 -17.97 -14.61 5.70
CA GLU A 154 -18.35 -14.56 4.29
C GLU A 154 -18.75 -13.14 3.83
N GLU A 155 -19.20 -12.31 4.76
CA GLU A 155 -19.62 -10.95 4.56
C GLU A 155 -18.43 -10.00 4.31
N GLU A 156 -17.35 -10.17 5.06
CA GLU A 156 -16.09 -9.40 4.90
C GLU A 156 -15.39 -9.77 3.58
N GLU A 157 -15.36 -11.05 3.22
CA GLU A 157 -14.80 -11.50 1.93
C GLU A 157 -15.60 -10.95 0.75
N ARG A 158 -16.94 -10.98 0.83
CA ARG A 158 -17.82 -10.41 -0.19
C ARG A 158 -17.63 -8.90 -0.38
N GLU A 159 -17.42 -8.16 0.71
CA GLU A 159 -17.18 -6.70 0.63
C GLU A 159 -15.86 -6.39 -0.09
N VAL A 160 -14.77 -7.10 0.23
CA VAL A 160 -13.48 -6.94 -0.44
C VAL A 160 -13.60 -7.29 -1.92
N ILE A 161 -14.23 -8.42 -2.26
CA ILE A 161 -14.46 -8.86 -3.64
C ILE A 161 -15.30 -7.84 -4.40
N ARG A 162 -16.37 -7.32 -3.79
CA ARG A 162 -17.23 -6.30 -4.40
C ARG A 162 -16.45 -5.04 -4.76
N ARG A 163 -15.58 -4.59 -3.85
CA ARG A 163 -14.74 -3.40 -4.05
C ARG A 163 -13.73 -3.62 -5.18
N LEU A 164 -13.04 -4.76 -5.17
CA LEU A 164 -12.07 -5.09 -6.21
C LEU A 164 -12.71 -5.25 -7.59
N LYS A 165 -13.91 -5.87 -7.67
CA LYS A 165 -14.69 -5.94 -8.92
C LYS A 165 -15.10 -4.57 -9.42
N ALA A 166 -15.53 -3.67 -8.54
CA ALA A 166 -15.92 -2.31 -8.93
C ALA A 166 -14.75 -1.54 -9.56
N PHE A 167 -13.51 -1.90 -9.24
CA PHE A 167 -12.29 -1.29 -9.76
C PHE A 167 -11.64 -2.06 -10.91
N GLY A 168 -12.22 -3.20 -11.33
CA GLY A 168 -11.74 -3.97 -12.47
C GLY A 168 -10.53 -4.87 -12.19
N TYR A 169 -10.32 -5.27 -10.93
CA TYR A 169 -9.24 -6.20 -10.54
C TYR A 169 -9.64 -7.68 -10.63
N LEU A 170 -10.93 -7.96 -10.62
CA LEU A 170 -11.51 -9.31 -10.68
C LEU A 170 -12.63 -9.37 -11.71
#